data_a788317c7c3670ef36e81192b3423834
#
_entry.id   a788317c7c3670ef36e81192b3423834
#
_cell.length_a   1.000
_cell.length_b   1.000
_cell.length_c   1.000
_cell.angle_alpha   90.00
_cell.angle_beta   90.00
_cell.angle_gamma   90.00
#
_symmetry.space_group_name_H-M   'P 1'
#
loop_
_entity.id
_entity.type
_entity.pdbx_description
1 polymer ?
#
loop_
_entity_poly.entity_id
_entity_poly.type
_entity_poly.pdbx_seq_one_letter_code
_entity_poly.pdbx_strand_id
1 'polypeptide(L)'
;RRIVEPLNRLDLEHPLENEAYEELSPLLRRLEHQRRQIDDQLRSLHRRSEEFAQITASMTEGLVLLDERGTVLSINPAACAVFHADDSCVGQPLLTVERDTAVSRALRDAMDTGHGETRMERGGREYQFDMTRIESDGEAVGAVLLTFDVTEQAFAERNRREFTANVSHELKTPLQGIIG
;
A
#
# COMPACT_ATOMS: atom_id res chain seq x y z
N ARG A 1 21.60 -48.74 -17.82
CA ARG A 1 22.66 -48.03 -17.03
C ARG A 1 23.45 -47.01 -17.84
N ARG A 2 23.61 -47.15 -19.16
CA ARG A 2 24.40 -46.23 -20.00
C ARG A 2 23.77 -44.91 -20.33
N ILE A 3 22.46 -44.76 -20.16
CA ILE A 3 21.69 -43.51 -20.52
C ILE A 3 21.45 -42.62 -19.31
N VAL A 4 21.41 -43.16 -18.11
CA VAL A 4 21.03 -42.45 -16.87
C VAL A 4 22.18 -41.65 -16.26
N GLU A 5 23.42 -42.12 -16.36
CA GLU A 5 24.59 -41.43 -15.80
C GLU A 5 24.91 -40.10 -16.48
N PRO A 6 24.81 -39.92 -17.79
CA PRO A 6 24.99 -38.63 -18.44
C PRO A 6 23.89 -37.65 -18.14
N LEU A 7 22.65 -38.10 -17.95
CA LEU A 7 21.50 -37.23 -17.60
C LEU A 7 21.64 -36.62 -16.21
N ASN A 8 22.23 -37.34 -15.25
CA ASN A 8 22.44 -36.82 -13.89
C ASN A 8 23.63 -35.85 -13.78
N ARG A 9 24.42 -35.69 -14.83
CA ARG A 9 25.55 -34.74 -14.90
C ARG A 9 25.25 -33.51 -15.73
N LEU A 10 24.02 -33.35 -16.26
CA LEU A 10 23.62 -32.20 -17.03
C LEU A 10 23.61 -30.96 -16.14
N ASP A 11 24.39 -29.97 -16.51
CA ASP A 11 24.29 -28.64 -15.95
C ASP A 11 23.05 -27.97 -16.55
N LEU A 12 22.03 -27.82 -15.71
CA LEU A 12 20.77 -27.17 -16.09
C LEU A 12 20.88 -25.64 -16.03
N GLU A 13 21.94 -25.11 -15.40
CA GLU A 13 22.19 -23.66 -15.40
C GLU A 13 22.85 -23.20 -16.71
N HIS A 14 23.64 -24.09 -17.34
CA HIS A 14 24.28 -23.82 -18.64
C HIS A 14 23.98 -24.94 -19.64
N PRO A 15 22.72 -25.07 -20.10
CA PRO A 15 22.28 -26.23 -20.90
C PRO A 15 23.07 -26.43 -22.21
N LEU A 16 23.55 -25.36 -22.81
CA LEU A 16 24.30 -25.41 -24.09
C LEU A 16 25.77 -25.76 -23.91
N GLU A 17 26.32 -25.71 -22.68
CA GLU A 17 27.71 -26.08 -22.37
C GLU A 17 27.88 -27.57 -22.10
N ASN A 18 26.79 -28.31 -22.03
CA ASN A 18 26.84 -29.74 -21.85
C ASN A 18 27.33 -30.44 -23.12
N GLU A 19 28.32 -31.30 -22.99
CA GLU A 19 28.68 -32.30 -24.00
C GLU A 19 27.56 -33.35 -24.12
N ALA A 20 26.44 -32.94 -24.70
CA ALA A 20 25.28 -33.80 -24.84
C ALA A 20 25.28 -34.56 -26.17
N TYR A 21 24.69 -35.76 -26.15
CA TYR A 21 24.37 -36.47 -27.39
C TYR A 21 23.57 -35.55 -28.33
N GLU A 22 23.83 -35.63 -29.64
CA GLU A 22 23.13 -34.82 -30.66
C GLU A 22 21.60 -34.92 -30.54
N GLU A 23 21.10 -36.04 -30.06
CA GLU A 23 19.69 -36.35 -29.82
C GLU A 23 19.07 -35.46 -28.70
N LEU A 24 19.85 -34.98 -27.74
CA LEU A 24 19.38 -34.10 -26.64
C LEU A 24 19.47 -32.61 -26.98
N SER A 25 20.18 -32.25 -28.02
CA SER A 25 20.35 -30.84 -28.44
C SER A 25 19.03 -30.05 -28.60
N PRO A 26 17.95 -30.63 -29.19
CA PRO A 26 16.68 -29.89 -29.30
C PRO A 26 16.04 -29.62 -27.93
N LEU A 27 16.16 -30.56 -26.98
CA LEU A 27 15.66 -30.44 -25.64
C LEU A 27 16.43 -29.34 -24.86
N LEU A 28 17.74 -29.38 -24.93
CA LEU A 28 18.60 -28.39 -24.28
C LEU A 28 18.36 -26.97 -24.79
N ARG A 29 18.17 -26.82 -26.11
CA ARG A 29 17.79 -25.50 -26.70
C ARG A 29 16.42 -25.00 -26.20
N ARG A 30 15.47 -25.92 -26.03
CA ARG A 30 14.14 -25.59 -25.50
C ARG A 30 14.22 -25.17 -24.03
N LEU A 31 15.02 -25.86 -23.23
CA LEU A 31 15.27 -25.51 -21.82
C LEU A 31 15.94 -24.13 -21.70
N GLU A 32 16.97 -23.87 -22.51
CA GLU A 32 17.63 -22.57 -22.55
C GLU A 32 16.67 -21.43 -22.96
N HIS A 33 15.80 -21.69 -23.95
CA HIS A 33 14.79 -20.71 -24.35
C HIS A 33 13.80 -20.43 -23.23
N GLN A 34 13.30 -21.46 -22.54
CA GLN A 34 12.38 -21.31 -21.39
C GLN A 34 13.05 -20.57 -20.24
N ARG A 35 14.30 -20.90 -19.93
CA ARG A 35 15.07 -20.22 -18.91
C ARG A 35 15.21 -18.72 -19.21
N ARG A 36 15.62 -18.36 -20.41
CA ARG A 36 15.71 -16.96 -20.84
C ARG A 36 14.38 -16.25 -20.71
N GLN A 37 13.29 -16.89 -21.08
CA GLN A 37 11.95 -16.32 -20.96
C GLN A 37 11.59 -16.08 -19.49
N ILE A 38 11.91 -16.99 -18.58
CA ILE A 38 11.70 -16.82 -17.14
C ILE A 38 12.56 -15.66 -16.59
N ASP A 39 13.84 -15.61 -16.95
CA ASP A 39 14.74 -14.55 -16.55
C ASP A 39 14.26 -13.17 -17.01
N ASP A 40 13.78 -13.06 -18.26
CA ASP A 40 13.21 -11.81 -18.79
C ASP A 40 11.92 -11.42 -18.08
N GLN A 41 11.06 -12.37 -17.74
CA GLN A 41 9.86 -12.11 -16.94
C GLN A 41 10.19 -11.63 -15.53
N LEU A 42 11.16 -12.27 -14.86
CA LEU A 42 11.62 -11.87 -13.54
C LEU A 42 12.21 -10.46 -13.55
N ARG A 43 13.05 -10.14 -14.54
CA ARG A 43 13.60 -8.77 -14.69
C ARG A 43 12.49 -7.74 -14.92
N SER A 44 11.49 -8.07 -15.74
CA SER A 44 10.35 -7.18 -16.00
C SER A 44 9.52 -6.93 -14.73
N LEU A 45 9.29 -7.99 -13.92
CA LEU A 45 8.59 -7.86 -12.65
C LEU A 45 9.38 -7.03 -11.63
N HIS A 46 10.69 -7.27 -11.52
CA HIS A 46 11.59 -6.48 -10.65
C HIS A 46 11.55 -5.00 -11.02
N ARG A 47 11.71 -4.70 -12.30
CA ARG A 47 11.67 -3.33 -12.80
C ARG A 47 10.35 -2.64 -12.47
N ARG A 48 9.21 -3.29 -12.68
CA ARG A 48 7.90 -2.73 -12.32
C ARG A 48 7.75 -2.49 -10.82
N SER A 49 8.29 -3.40 -10.00
CA SER A 49 8.30 -3.24 -8.55
C SER A 49 9.16 -2.06 -8.11
N GLU A 50 10.34 -1.88 -8.70
CA GLU A 50 11.22 -0.74 -8.45
C GLU A 50 10.57 0.59 -8.90
N GLU A 51 9.97 0.62 -10.08
CA GLU A 51 9.23 1.80 -10.58
C GLU A 51 8.08 2.17 -9.64
N PHE A 52 7.31 1.21 -9.15
CA PHE A 52 6.25 1.43 -8.18
C PHE A 52 6.80 1.99 -6.85
N ALA A 53 7.89 1.40 -6.34
CA ALA A 53 8.53 1.86 -5.12
C ALA A 53 9.05 3.30 -5.26
N GLN A 54 9.65 3.67 -6.40
CA GLN A 54 10.13 5.03 -6.66
C GLN A 54 8.97 6.04 -6.72
N ILE A 55 7.86 5.69 -7.40
CA ILE A 55 6.68 6.55 -7.48
C ILE A 55 6.12 6.78 -6.08
N THR A 56 5.89 5.73 -5.31
CA THR A 56 5.31 5.84 -3.97
C THR A 56 6.24 6.54 -2.98
N ALA A 57 7.57 6.40 -3.14
CA ALA A 57 8.54 7.11 -2.32
C ALA A 57 8.56 8.63 -2.55
N SER A 58 8.15 9.09 -3.73
CA SER A 58 8.07 10.52 -4.05
C SER A 58 6.75 11.19 -3.63
N MET A 59 5.77 10.42 -3.15
CA MET A 59 4.49 10.94 -2.69
C MET A 59 4.63 11.65 -1.35
N THR A 60 3.86 12.72 -1.17
CA THR A 60 3.70 13.43 0.11
C THR A 60 2.65 12.76 1.00
N GLU A 61 1.71 12.08 0.37
CA GLU A 61 0.69 11.30 1.04
C GLU A 61 1.27 9.96 1.50
N GLY A 62 0.91 9.55 2.71
CA GLY A 62 1.26 8.21 3.19
C GLY A 62 0.42 7.16 2.49
N LEU A 63 1.07 6.08 2.03
CA LEU A 63 0.43 4.94 1.39
C LEU A 63 0.83 3.66 2.11
N VAL A 64 -0.17 2.85 2.47
CA VAL A 64 0.00 1.50 2.99
C VAL A 64 -0.87 0.54 2.20
N LEU A 65 -0.30 -0.55 1.71
CA LEU A 65 -1.02 -1.66 1.11
C LEU A 65 -1.17 -2.77 2.13
N LEU A 66 -2.37 -3.31 2.24
CA LEU A 66 -2.74 -4.36 3.17
C LEU A 66 -3.29 -5.58 2.42
N ASP A 67 -3.02 -6.77 2.94
CA ASP A 67 -3.70 -7.98 2.49
C ASP A 67 -5.13 -8.08 3.06
N GLU A 68 -5.85 -9.14 2.71
CA GLU A 68 -7.21 -9.46 3.18
C GLU A 68 -7.32 -9.59 4.71
N ARG A 69 -6.20 -9.84 5.40
CA ARG A 69 -6.11 -10.00 6.87
C ARG A 69 -5.68 -8.71 7.57
N GLY A 70 -5.41 -7.65 6.80
CA GLY A 70 -4.90 -6.39 7.34
C GLY A 70 -3.40 -6.42 7.64
N THR A 71 -2.64 -7.35 7.02
CA THR A 71 -1.18 -7.40 7.11
C THR A 71 -0.58 -6.40 6.15
N VAL A 72 0.44 -5.66 6.58
CA VAL A 72 1.15 -4.69 5.75
C VAL A 72 1.93 -5.40 4.65
N LEU A 73 1.57 -5.17 3.41
CA LEU A 73 2.29 -5.65 2.23
C LEU A 73 3.36 -4.65 1.76
N SER A 74 3.05 -3.36 1.87
CA SER A 74 3.96 -2.28 1.48
C SER A 74 3.59 -1.00 2.22
N ILE A 75 4.59 -0.18 2.52
CA ILE A 75 4.44 1.11 3.17
C ILE A 75 5.43 2.08 2.52
N ASN A 76 5.00 3.33 2.24
CA ASN A 76 5.90 4.34 1.70
C ASN A 76 6.54 5.19 2.80
N PRO A 77 7.62 5.95 2.51
CA PRO A 77 8.31 6.77 3.51
C PRO A 77 7.41 7.81 4.20
N ALA A 78 6.43 8.37 3.48
CA ALA A 78 5.49 9.32 4.06
C ALA A 78 4.60 8.67 5.13
N ALA A 79 4.08 7.45 4.86
CA ALA A 79 3.33 6.69 5.86
C ALA A 79 4.21 6.26 7.04
N CYS A 80 5.47 5.84 6.79
CA CYS A 80 6.43 5.55 7.86
C CYS A 80 6.59 6.74 8.82
N ALA A 81 6.66 7.96 8.28
CA ALA A 81 6.76 9.17 9.10
C ALA A 81 5.49 9.42 9.93
N VAL A 82 4.29 9.21 9.37
CA VAL A 82 3.01 9.38 10.05
C VAL A 82 2.83 8.35 11.16
N PHE A 83 3.17 7.08 10.91
CA PHE A 83 3.01 5.98 11.86
C PHE A 83 4.17 5.81 12.83
N HIS A 84 5.26 6.60 12.67
CA HIS A 84 6.53 6.41 13.39
C HIS A 84 7.05 4.97 13.26
N ALA A 85 6.90 4.40 12.08
CA ALA A 85 7.29 3.05 11.72
C ALA A 85 8.45 3.06 10.73
N ASP A 86 9.02 1.89 10.48
CA ASP A 86 10.01 1.64 9.46
C ASP A 86 9.59 0.43 8.60
N ASP A 87 10.41 0.05 7.63
CA ASP A 87 10.13 -1.07 6.72
C ASP A 87 9.98 -2.42 7.43
N SER A 88 10.38 -2.53 8.71
CA SER A 88 10.22 -3.77 9.50
C SER A 88 8.76 -4.10 9.81
N CYS A 89 7.84 -3.15 9.62
CA CYS A 89 6.41 -3.37 9.77
C CYS A 89 5.79 -4.18 8.63
N VAL A 90 6.48 -4.35 7.50
CA VAL A 90 6.03 -5.20 6.40
C VAL A 90 5.95 -6.66 6.87
N GLY A 91 4.83 -7.31 6.59
CA GLY A 91 4.50 -8.64 7.08
C GLY A 91 3.88 -8.67 8.47
N GLN A 92 3.69 -7.53 9.14
CA GLN A 92 3.00 -7.42 10.42
C GLN A 92 1.56 -6.91 10.25
N PRO A 93 0.62 -7.27 11.11
CA PRO A 93 -0.71 -6.68 11.12
C PRO A 93 -0.64 -5.15 11.32
N LEU A 94 -1.41 -4.39 10.56
CA LEU A 94 -1.48 -2.93 10.70
C LEU A 94 -1.75 -2.51 12.14
N LEU A 95 -2.58 -3.26 12.86
CA LEU A 95 -2.94 -2.99 14.26
C LEU A 95 -1.78 -3.18 15.26
N THR A 96 -0.67 -3.79 14.84
CA THR A 96 0.57 -3.84 15.62
C THR A 96 1.35 -2.54 15.48
N VAL A 97 1.32 -1.95 14.30
CA VAL A 97 1.97 -0.68 13.94
C VAL A 97 1.14 0.49 14.47
N GLU A 98 -0.18 0.41 14.30
CA GLU A 98 -1.15 1.44 14.66
C GLU A 98 -2.24 0.85 15.56
N ARG A 99 -2.22 1.25 16.81
CA ARG A 99 -3.12 0.69 17.85
C ARG A 99 -4.38 1.51 18.09
N ASP A 100 -4.57 2.61 17.38
CA ASP A 100 -5.74 3.45 17.56
C ASP A 100 -7.01 2.71 17.14
N THR A 101 -8.01 2.79 18.00
CA THR A 101 -9.30 2.13 17.79
C THR A 101 -10.09 2.73 16.62
N ALA A 102 -9.86 4.01 16.29
CA ALA A 102 -10.50 4.67 15.16
C ALA A 102 -9.96 4.10 13.83
N VAL A 103 -8.64 3.91 13.74
CA VAL A 103 -8.01 3.25 12.57
C VAL A 103 -8.48 1.82 12.43
N SER A 104 -8.57 1.07 13.56
CA SER A 104 -9.08 -0.30 13.56
C SER A 104 -10.53 -0.39 13.08
N ARG A 105 -11.35 0.60 13.44
CA ARG A 105 -12.74 0.67 12.99
C ARG A 105 -12.82 0.99 11.52
N ALA A 106 -12.11 2.02 11.06
CA ALA A 106 -12.07 2.41 9.66
C ALA A 106 -11.59 1.27 8.75
N LEU A 107 -10.59 0.48 9.20
CA LEU A 107 -10.15 -0.70 8.45
C LEU A 107 -11.26 -1.75 8.34
N ARG A 108 -11.98 -2.05 9.43
CA ARG A 108 -13.13 -2.98 9.38
C ARG A 108 -14.22 -2.46 8.44
N ASP A 109 -14.59 -1.18 8.59
CA ASP A 109 -15.60 -0.55 7.75
C ASP A 109 -15.19 -0.65 6.27
N ALA A 110 -13.92 -0.40 5.93
CA ALA A 110 -13.40 -0.57 4.58
C ALA A 110 -13.53 -2.01 4.08
N MET A 111 -13.16 -2.99 4.88
CA MET A 111 -13.26 -4.41 4.49
C MET A 111 -14.71 -4.86 4.32
N ASP A 112 -15.63 -4.38 5.16
CA ASP A 112 -17.03 -4.78 5.15
C ASP A 112 -17.85 -4.04 4.08
N THR A 113 -17.67 -2.71 3.98
CA THR A 113 -18.51 -1.83 3.14
C THR A 113 -17.79 -1.30 1.90
N GLY A 114 -16.47 -1.53 1.78
CA GLY A 114 -15.64 -1.06 0.67
C GLY A 114 -14.87 0.22 0.96
N HIS A 115 -15.28 1.02 1.95
CA HIS A 115 -14.64 2.28 2.31
C HIS A 115 -14.75 2.55 3.81
N GLY A 116 -13.70 3.15 4.39
CA GLY A 116 -13.64 3.59 5.77
C GLY A 116 -12.72 4.79 5.92
N GLU A 117 -13.11 5.75 6.73
CA GLU A 117 -12.31 6.94 6.98
C GLU A 117 -12.24 7.30 8.46
N THR A 118 -11.17 7.97 8.83
CA THR A 118 -11.04 8.56 10.19
C THR A 118 -10.09 9.76 10.15
N ARG A 119 -10.21 10.66 11.12
CA ARG A 119 -9.28 11.76 11.33
C ARG A 119 -8.68 11.67 12.72
N MET A 120 -7.41 12.01 12.83
CA MET A 120 -6.71 12.06 14.11
C MET A 120 -5.59 13.08 14.13
N GLU A 121 -5.31 13.60 15.30
CA GLU A 121 -4.20 14.51 15.55
C GLU A 121 -2.95 13.70 15.95
N ARG A 122 -1.80 14.07 15.34
CA ARG A 122 -0.49 13.50 15.66
C ARG A 122 0.58 14.57 15.58
N GLY A 123 1.32 14.73 16.66
CA GLY A 123 2.43 15.70 16.68
C GLY A 123 2.00 17.13 16.36
N GLY A 124 0.78 17.54 16.71
CA GLY A 124 0.22 18.87 16.43
C GLY A 124 -0.24 19.06 14.97
N ARG A 125 -0.32 17.98 14.21
CA ARG A 125 -0.88 17.96 12.85
C ARG A 125 -2.13 17.11 12.80
N GLU A 126 -3.06 17.46 11.95
CA GLU A 126 -4.30 16.72 11.73
C GLU A 126 -4.19 15.92 10.45
N TYR A 127 -4.36 14.58 10.57
CA TYR A 127 -4.29 13.64 9.45
C TYR A 127 -5.65 13.03 9.19
N GLN A 128 -6.01 12.93 7.92
CA GLN A 128 -7.11 12.12 7.45
C GLN A 128 -6.57 10.79 6.94
N PHE A 129 -7.18 9.70 7.40
CA PHE A 129 -6.92 8.32 6.98
C PHE A 129 -8.09 7.85 6.14
N ASP A 130 -7.79 7.45 4.94
CA ASP A 130 -8.78 6.99 3.96
C ASP A 130 -8.44 5.56 3.55
N MET A 131 -9.37 4.64 3.78
CA MET A 131 -9.17 3.21 3.53
C MET A 131 -10.17 2.72 2.51
N THR A 132 -9.67 2.07 1.47
CA THR A 132 -10.50 1.53 0.39
C THR A 132 -10.13 0.07 0.18
N ARG A 133 -11.16 -0.79 0.13
CA ARG A 133 -11.01 -2.21 -0.20
C ARG A 133 -10.59 -2.37 -1.65
N ILE A 134 -9.63 -3.27 -1.88
CA ILE A 134 -9.22 -3.69 -3.22
C ILE A 134 -9.92 -5.01 -3.53
N GLU A 135 -10.58 -5.07 -4.67
CA GLU A 135 -11.26 -6.26 -5.16
C GLU A 135 -10.61 -6.77 -6.45
N SER A 136 -10.53 -8.09 -6.58
CA SER A 136 -10.17 -8.77 -7.82
C SER A 136 -11.13 -9.91 -8.04
N ASP A 137 -11.73 -9.98 -9.23
CA ASP A 137 -12.73 -10.99 -9.61
C ASP A 137 -13.94 -11.08 -8.65
N GLY A 138 -14.28 -9.96 -7.97
CA GLY A 138 -15.38 -9.88 -7.01
C GLY A 138 -15.05 -10.36 -5.60
N GLU A 139 -13.79 -10.72 -5.34
CA GLU A 139 -13.30 -11.07 -4.00
C GLU A 139 -12.40 -9.96 -3.45
N ALA A 140 -12.49 -9.71 -2.14
CA ALA A 140 -11.60 -8.78 -1.47
C ALA A 140 -10.20 -9.39 -1.39
N VAL A 141 -9.21 -8.73 -2.02
CA VAL A 141 -7.81 -9.15 -2.00
C VAL A 141 -6.96 -8.32 -1.04
N GLY A 142 -7.53 -7.27 -0.47
CA GLY A 142 -6.83 -6.41 0.48
C GLY A 142 -7.45 -5.02 0.60
N ALA A 143 -6.68 -4.09 1.13
CA ALA A 143 -7.06 -2.69 1.24
C ALA A 143 -5.87 -1.77 0.97
N VAL A 144 -6.17 -0.56 0.50
CA VAL A 144 -5.23 0.55 0.46
C VAL A 144 -5.61 1.56 1.55
N LEU A 145 -4.61 2.03 2.29
CA LEU A 145 -4.74 3.11 3.25
C LEU A 145 -3.93 4.30 2.74
N LEU A 146 -4.58 5.43 2.60
CA LEU A 146 -3.98 6.72 2.29
C LEU A 146 -4.04 7.63 3.52
N THR A 147 -2.98 8.41 3.75
CA THR A 147 -2.95 9.41 4.82
C THR A 147 -2.66 10.78 4.23
N PHE A 148 -3.48 11.76 4.59
CA PHE A 148 -3.38 13.14 4.13
C PHE A 148 -3.15 14.07 5.32
N ASP A 149 -2.18 14.96 5.24
CA ASP A 149 -2.05 16.08 6.19
C ASP A 149 -3.15 17.12 5.85
N VAL A 150 -4.13 17.22 6.71
CA VAL A 150 -5.28 18.13 6.55
C VAL A 150 -5.25 19.29 7.56
N THR A 151 -4.09 19.59 8.15
CA THR A 151 -3.91 20.58 9.21
C THR A 151 -4.41 21.97 8.79
N GLU A 152 -4.03 22.45 7.61
CA GLU A 152 -4.46 23.75 7.11
C GLU A 152 -5.96 23.79 6.82
N GLN A 153 -6.51 22.74 6.25
CA GLN A 153 -7.94 22.62 5.95
C GLN A 153 -8.78 22.61 7.24
N ALA A 154 -8.35 21.82 8.22
CA ALA A 154 -9.01 21.73 9.51
C ALA A 154 -8.95 23.05 10.29
N PHE A 155 -7.83 23.79 10.20
CA PHE A 155 -7.69 25.11 10.78
C PHE A 155 -8.64 26.11 10.11
N ALA A 156 -8.69 26.12 8.78
CA ALA A 156 -9.61 26.98 8.02
C ALA A 156 -11.08 26.67 8.33
N GLU A 157 -11.44 25.39 8.45
CA GLU A 157 -12.79 24.97 8.84
C GLU A 157 -13.16 25.44 10.26
N ARG A 158 -12.24 25.32 11.23
CA ARG A 158 -12.44 25.83 12.60
C ARG A 158 -12.66 27.31 12.62
N ASN A 159 -11.80 28.09 11.98
CA ASN A 159 -11.92 29.53 11.90
C ASN A 159 -13.26 29.97 11.27
N ARG A 160 -13.69 29.31 10.20
CA ARG A 160 -14.98 29.60 9.56
C ARG A 160 -16.15 29.31 10.48
N ARG A 161 -16.12 28.21 11.23
CA ARG A 161 -17.18 27.88 12.20
C ARG A 161 -17.24 28.87 13.34
N GLU A 162 -16.09 29.26 13.91
CA GLU A 162 -15.99 30.26 14.97
C GLU A 162 -16.50 31.65 14.50
N PHE A 163 -16.07 32.05 13.29
CA PHE A 163 -16.56 33.30 12.71
C PHE A 163 -18.09 33.30 12.55
N THR A 164 -18.65 32.21 11.99
CA THR A 164 -20.11 32.10 11.81
C THR A 164 -20.85 32.07 13.15
N ALA A 165 -20.31 31.39 14.16
CA ALA A 165 -20.90 31.38 15.51
C ALA A 165 -20.88 32.77 16.17
N ASN A 166 -19.74 33.49 16.11
CA ASN A 166 -19.57 34.81 16.67
C ASN A 166 -20.49 35.83 15.99
N VAL A 167 -20.54 35.84 14.65
CA VAL A 167 -21.45 36.70 13.90
C VAL A 167 -22.91 36.42 14.27
N SER A 168 -23.29 35.14 14.37
CA SER A 168 -24.65 34.76 14.76
C SER A 168 -25.00 35.21 16.18
N HIS A 169 -24.04 35.19 17.10
CA HIS A 169 -24.24 35.63 18.47
C HIS A 169 -24.33 37.16 18.58
N GLU A 170 -23.45 37.88 17.86
CA GLU A 170 -23.46 39.35 17.85
C GLU A 170 -24.68 39.95 17.13
N LEU A 171 -25.23 39.25 16.13
CA LEU A 171 -26.46 39.68 15.47
C LEU A 171 -27.74 39.40 16.29
N LYS A 172 -27.73 38.38 17.15
CA LYS A 172 -28.87 38.06 18.05
C LYS A 172 -29.02 39.10 19.16
N THR A 173 -27.94 39.67 19.64
CA THR A 173 -27.94 40.60 20.78
C THR A 173 -28.71 41.91 20.45
N PRO A 174 -28.49 42.60 19.30
CA PRO A 174 -29.27 43.80 18.98
C PRO A 174 -30.72 43.51 18.54
N LEU A 175 -31.02 42.31 17.98
CA LEU A 175 -32.38 41.94 17.57
C LEU A 175 -33.32 41.71 18.76
N GLN A 176 -32.82 41.22 19.90
CA GLN A 176 -33.60 41.10 21.14
C GLN A 176 -33.91 42.45 21.80
N GLY A 177 -33.09 43.47 21.52
CA GLY A 177 -33.35 44.86 22.02
C GLY A 177 -34.36 45.65 21.21
N ILE A 178 -34.75 45.19 19.99
CA ILE A 178 -35.70 45.91 19.10
C ILE A 178 -37.14 45.37 19.23
N ILE A 179 -37.35 44.22 19.83
CA ILE A 179 -38.67 43.55 19.99
C ILE A 179 -39.20 43.68 21.44
N GLY A 180 -38.51 44.44 22.31
CA GLY A 180 -38.96 44.78 23.67
C GLY A 180 -39.69 46.12 23.77
#